data_574301cb05e341d9edc4c398e160513b
#
_entry.id   574301cb05e341d9edc4c398e160513b
#
_cell.length_a   1.000
_cell.length_b   1.000
_cell.length_c   1.000
_cell.angle_alpha   90.00
_cell.angle_beta   90.00
_cell.angle_gamma   90.00
#
_symmetry.space_group_name_H-M   'P 1'
#
loop_
_entity.id
_entity.type
_entity.pdbx_description
1 polymer ?
#
loop_
_entity_poly.entity_id
_entity_poly.type
_entity_poly.pdbx_seq_one_letter_code
_entity_poly.pdbx_strand_id
1 'polypeptide(L)'
;MSDISHENNGYSQESFMKLARTGPATSLTMNDRGLSTVIGTNRDSTGKPISSKTKYEFNRLRTWDQRSKSRKTASFSKAFTLLHGMKTKLGISNNVVENAAYIYRKVVSAKLTRGRTMSSLIAASLYAACRENNIPRTLDDIAKVGNIERRVLSRDLRTIIKKLELNLNQYDTSSFISKISNNMNLREKTKRDAFKILSLCEKEQITAGKHPVAQAAASLYISCIMNGEKISQKKFAVESGISDVTIRNRVGLIKKTLKLIE
;
A
#
# COMPACT_ATOMS: atom_id res chain seq x y z
N MET A 1 -47.76 -8.56 -13.73
CA MET A 1 -46.51 -8.40 -14.51
C MET A 1 -45.57 -7.56 -13.70
N SER A 2 -44.60 -8.17 -13.09
CA SER A 2 -43.60 -7.48 -12.27
C SER A 2 -42.59 -6.83 -13.20
N ASP A 3 -42.56 -5.50 -13.24
CA ASP A 3 -41.52 -4.74 -13.89
C ASP A 3 -40.18 -5.12 -13.27
N ILE A 4 -39.42 -5.89 -14.00
CA ILE A 4 -38.02 -6.11 -13.70
C ILE A 4 -37.33 -4.77 -13.98
N SER A 5 -37.22 -3.96 -12.91
CA SER A 5 -36.48 -2.71 -13.00
C SER A 5 -35.05 -3.05 -13.38
N HIS A 6 -34.60 -2.59 -14.54
CA HIS A 6 -33.21 -2.67 -14.98
C HIS A 6 -32.30 -2.21 -13.85
N GLU A 7 -31.40 -3.08 -13.41
CA GLU A 7 -30.32 -2.71 -12.52
C GLU A 7 -29.51 -1.63 -13.22
N ASN A 8 -29.57 -0.42 -12.70
CA ASN A 8 -28.73 0.68 -13.18
C ASN A 8 -27.29 0.37 -12.80
N ASN A 9 -26.57 -0.28 -13.69
CA ASN A 9 -25.13 -0.51 -13.58
C ASN A 9 -24.41 0.83 -13.76
N GLY A 10 -24.20 1.55 -12.67
CA GLY A 10 -23.33 2.72 -12.69
C GLY A 10 -21.90 2.29 -12.99
N TYR A 11 -21.32 2.76 -14.08
CA TYR A 11 -19.95 2.47 -14.50
C TYR A 11 -18.88 3.02 -13.54
N SER A 12 -19.23 3.92 -12.65
CA SER A 12 -18.35 4.41 -11.59
C SER A 12 -18.90 4.10 -10.21
N GLN A 13 -18.00 3.95 -9.21
CA GLN A 13 -18.39 3.69 -7.83
C GLN A 13 -19.31 4.77 -7.25
N GLU A 14 -19.15 6.03 -7.69
CA GLU A 14 -20.02 7.13 -7.28
C GLU A 14 -21.42 7.07 -7.92
N SER A 15 -21.51 6.70 -9.18
CA SER A 15 -22.81 6.51 -9.87
C SER A 15 -23.53 5.29 -9.32
N PHE A 16 -22.81 4.21 -9.01
CA PHE A 16 -23.39 3.05 -8.33
C PHE A 16 -23.97 3.42 -6.96
N MET A 17 -23.25 4.19 -6.13
CA MET A 17 -23.75 4.63 -4.82
C MET A 17 -24.98 5.54 -4.90
N LYS A 18 -25.09 6.32 -5.99
CA LYS A 18 -26.25 7.22 -6.20
C LYS A 18 -27.48 6.50 -6.74
N LEU A 19 -27.29 5.48 -7.54
CA LEU A 19 -28.36 4.80 -8.28
C LEU A 19 -28.74 3.44 -7.70
N ALA A 20 -27.87 2.83 -6.86
CA ALA A 20 -28.13 1.53 -6.27
C ALA A 20 -29.26 1.59 -5.25
N ARG A 21 -30.25 0.75 -5.43
CA ARG A 21 -31.35 0.51 -4.46
C ARG A 21 -30.87 -0.37 -3.28
N THR A 22 -29.79 -1.09 -3.46
CA THR A 22 -29.12 -1.90 -2.45
C THR A 22 -28.04 -1.06 -1.75
N GLY A 23 -27.72 -1.39 -0.50
CA GLY A 23 -26.63 -0.74 0.23
C GLY A 23 -25.27 -0.88 -0.46
N PRO A 24 -24.25 -0.15 0.00
CA PRO A 24 -22.91 -0.22 -0.56
C PRO A 24 -22.37 -1.66 -0.47
N ALA A 25 -21.51 -2.03 -1.44
CA ALA A 25 -20.84 -3.32 -1.42
C ALA A 25 -20.08 -3.54 -0.10
N THR A 26 -20.10 -4.76 0.41
CA THR A 26 -19.36 -5.11 1.63
C THR A 26 -17.88 -4.91 1.42
N SER A 27 -17.22 -4.15 2.30
CA SER A 27 -15.78 -3.89 2.26
C SER A 27 -15.14 -4.08 3.62
N LEU A 28 -13.97 -4.69 3.65
CA LEU A 28 -13.18 -4.85 4.88
C LEU A 28 -12.61 -3.53 5.38
N THR A 29 -12.56 -2.50 4.54
CA THR A 29 -12.09 -1.16 4.90
C THR A 29 -13.13 -0.32 5.62
N MET A 30 -14.40 -0.77 5.64
CA MET A 30 -15.44 -0.15 6.45
C MET A 30 -15.43 -0.72 7.87
N ASN A 31 -15.65 0.11 8.88
CA ASN A 31 -15.63 -0.30 10.29
C ASN A 31 -16.57 -1.49 10.58
N ASP A 32 -17.75 -1.47 10.02
CA ASP A 32 -18.84 -2.43 10.13
C ASP A 32 -18.98 -3.37 8.92
N ARG A 33 -18.02 -3.34 7.99
CA ARG A 33 -18.04 -4.06 6.69
C ARG A 33 -19.16 -3.60 5.74
N GLY A 34 -19.71 -2.41 5.95
CA GLY A 34 -20.84 -1.90 5.15
C GLY A 34 -22.22 -2.45 5.55
N LEU A 35 -22.32 -3.09 6.71
CA LEU A 35 -23.58 -3.71 7.16
C LEU A 35 -24.52 -2.72 7.86
N SER A 36 -24.03 -1.60 8.41
CA SER A 36 -24.86 -0.61 9.07
C SER A 36 -25.31 0.47 8.10
N THR A 37 -26.54 0.91 8.29
CA THR A 37 -27.08 2.06 7.58
C THR A 37 -26.56 3.36 8.17
N VAL A 38 -26.42 4.39 7.34
CA VAL A 38 -26.02 5.72 7.76
C VAL A 38 -27.23 6.64 7.64
N ILE A 39 -27.56 7.36 8.72
CA ILE A 39 -28.58 8.39 8.68
C ILE A 39 -28.06 9.52 7.78
N GLY A 40 -28.69 9.69 6.62
CA GLY A 40 -28.27 10.62 5.57
C GLY A 40 -28.18 12.08 6.02
N THR A 41 -27.64 12.91 5.16
CA THR A 41 -27.59 14.37 5.38
C THR A 41 -28.99 14.96 5.29
N ASN A 42 -29.19 16.19 5.77
CA ASN A 42 -30.46 16.91 5.88
C ASN A 42 -31.16 17.20 4.53
N ARG A 43 -31.21 16.19 3.66
CA ARG A 43 -31.88 16.23 2.36
C ARG A 43 -32.80 15.03 2.20
N ASP A 44 -33.93 15.25 1.57
CA ASP A 44 -34.87 14.20 1.19
C ASP A 44 -34.34 13.36 0.03
N SER A 45 -34.99 12.25 -0.30
CA SER A 45 -34.67 11.40 -1.46
C SER A 45 -34.65 12.15 -2.80
N THR A 46 -35.43 13.23 -2.91
CA THR A 46 -35.47 14.15 -4.05
C THR A 46 -34.36 15.21 -4.05
N GLY A 47 -33.45 15.21 -3.03
CA GLY A 47 -32.38 16.19 -2.88
C GLY A 47 -32.80 17.55 -2.27
N LYS A 48 -34.09 17.74 -1.95
CA LYS A 48 -34.57 18.98 -1.32
C LYS A 48 -34.17 19.05 0.16
N PRO A 49 -33.93 20.27 0.71
CA PRO A 49 -33.64 20.44 2.10
C PRO A 49 -34.86 20.09 2.98
N ILE A 50 -34.64 19.36 4.04
CA ILE A 50 -35.70 18.96 5.03
C ILE A 50 -36.05 20.14 5.90
N SER A 51 -37.31 20.18 6.42
CA SER A 51 -37.80 21.23 7.31
C SER A 51 -36.92 21.35 8.58
N SER A 52 -36.90 22.52 9.20
CA SER A 52 -36.11 22.80 10.41
C SER A 52 -36.45 21.88 11.58
N LYS A 53 -37.72 21.53 11.75
CA LYS A 53 -38.17 20.59 12.79
C LYS A 53 -37.62 19.19 12.55
N THR A 54 -37.80 18.66 11.37
CA THR A 54 -37.29 17.34 10.96
C THR A 54 -35.76 17.29 11.03
N LYS A 55 -35.08 18.37 10.63
CA LYS A 55 -33.63 18.51 10.76
C LYS A 55 -33.12 18.36 12.18
N TYR A 56 -33.84 18.96 13.15
CA TYR A 56 -33.51 18.82 14.57
C TYR A 56 -33.66 17.38 15.04
N GLU A 57 -34.74 16.70 14.66
CA GLU A 57 -34.99 15.30 15.00
C GLU A 57 -33.91 14.39 14.43
N PHE A 58 -33.53 14.55 13.15
CA PHE A 58 -32.47 13.78 12.52
C PHE A 58 -31.11 14.04 13.18
N ASN A 59 -30.80 15.25 13.58
CA ASN A 59 -29.55 15.55 14.30
C ASN A 59 -29.51 14.84 15.64
N ARG A 60 -30.65 14.79 16.36
CA ARG A 60 -30.78 14.04 17.61
C ARG A 60 -30.56 12.54 17.39
N LEU A 61 -31.16 11.95 16.36
CA LEU A 61 -30.99 10.55 16.00
C LEU A 61 -29.53 10.23 15.64
N ARG A 62 -28.85 11.08 14.87
CA ARG A 62 -27.41 10.91 14.56
C ARG A 62 -26.56 10.93 15.82
N THR A 63 -26.87 11.82 16.77
CA THR A 63 -26.15 11.89 18.04
C THR A 63 -26.30 10.60 18.84
N TRP A 64 -27.51 10.05 18.88
CA TRP A 64 -27.77 8.78 19.54
C TRP A 64 -27.10 7.60 18.82
N ASP A 65 -27.17 7.57 17.49
CA ASP A 65 -26.45 6.57 16.68
C ASP A 65 -24.95 6.58 16.95
N GLN A 66 -24.32 7.77 17.00
CA GLN A 66 -22.91 7.90 17.32
C GLN A 66 -22.57 7.42 18.74
N ARG A 67 -23.44 7.71 19.71
CA ARG A 67 -23.24 7.28 21.11
C ARG A 67 -23.43 5.77 21.29
N SER A 68 -24.32 5.16 20.53
CA SER A 68 -24.61 3.72 20.57
C SER A 68 -23.47 2.89 19.92
N LYS A 69 -22.67 3.50 19.03
CA LYS A 69 -21.55 2.83 18.38
C LYS A 69 -20.47 2.42 19.39
N SER A 70 -20.06 1.16 19.33
CA SER A 70 -19.05 0.63 20.25
C SER A 70 -17.69 1.34 20.07
N ARG A 71 -16.89 1.38 21.13
CA ARG A 71 -15.50 1.91 21.06
C ARG A 71 -14.65 1.21 20.00
N LYS A 72 -14.90 -0.09 19.75
CA LYS A 72 -14.21 -0.86 18.70
C LYS A 72 -14.54 -0.29 17.33
N THR A 73 -15.79 0.00 17.04
CA THR A 73 -16.25 0.57 15.77
C THR A 73 -15.60 1.93 15.51
N ALA A 74 -15.57 2.81 16.52
CA ALA A 74 -14.90 4.10 16.43
C ALA A 74 -13.37 3.96 16.19
N SER A 75 -12.74 2.99 16.83
CA SER A 75 -11.31 2.69 16.61
C SER A 75 -11.03 2.22 15.19
N PHE A 76 -11.83 1.31 14.64
CA PHE A 76 -11.70 0.87 13.26
C PHE A 76 -11.93 2.00 12.25
N SER A 77 -12.91 2.88 12.49
CA SER A 77 -13.16 4.04 11.64
C SER A 77 -11.91 4.92 11.52
N LYS A 78 -11.31 5.30 12.66
CA LYS A 78 -10.06 6.07 12.68
C LYS A 78 -8.91 5.34 11.98
N ALA A 79 -8.78 4.04 12.22
CA ALA A 79 -7.75 3.20 11.62
C ALA A 79 -7.86 3.19 10.09
N PHE A 80 -9.04 2.96 9.57
CA PHE A 80 -9.25 2.88 8.12
C PHE A 80 -9.17 4.24 7.44
N THR A 81 -9.52 5.34 8.10
CA THR A 81 -9.25 6.69 7.60
C THR A 81 -7.75 6.92 7.41
N LEU A 82 -6.91 6.51 8.37
CA LEU A 82 -5.46 6.56 8.22
C LEU A 82 -4.96 5.66 7.07
N LEU A 83 -5.52 4.46 6.95
CA LEU A 83 -5.19 3.54 5.87
C LEU A 83 -5.48 4.13 4.49
N HIS A 84 -6.66 4.75 4.33
CA HIS A 84 -7.03 5.45 3.09
C HIS A 84 -6.12 6.66 2.80
N GLY A 85 -5.73 7.41 3.82
CA GLY A 85 -4.75 8.48 3.67
C GLY A 85 -3.37 7.99 3.20
N MET A 86 -2.91 6.83 3.68
CA MET A 86 -1.68 6.18 3.18
C MET A 86 -1.84 5.65 1.76
N LYS A 87 -3.01 5.08 1.42
CA LYS A 87 -3.34 4.60 0.08
C LYS A 87 -3.18 5.71 -0.96
N THR A 88 -3.79 6.86 -0.73
CA THR A 88 -3.75 7.99 -1.68
C THR A 88 -2.33 8.51 -1.88
N LYS A 89 -1.55 8.66 -0.80
CA LYS A 89 -0.15 9.11 -0.87
C LYS A 89 0.79 8.11 -1.56
N LEU A 90 0.53 6.82 -1.43
CA LEU A 90 1.38 5.76 -2.01
C LEU A 90 0.89 5.28 -3.37
N GLY A 91 -0.31 5.67 -3.83
CA GLY A 91 -0.90 5.19 -5.08
C GLY A 91 -1.13 3.68 -5.09
N ILE A 92 -1.71 3.13 -4.00
CA ILE A 92 -1.92 1.68 -3.84
C ILE A 92 -3.33 1.31 -4.29
N SER A 93 -3.48 0.13 -4.95
CA SER A 93 -4.77 -0.39 -5.41
C SER A 93 -5.71 -0.77 -4.25
N ASN A 94 -7.02 -0.80 -4.52
CA ASN A 94 -8.04 -1.16 -3.53
C ASN A 94 -7.84 -2.57 -2.95
N ASN A 95 -7.47 -3.55 -3.77
CA ASN A 95 -7.27 -4.93 -3.34
C ASN A 95 -6.22 -5.05 -2.23
N VAL A 96 -5.11 -4.32 -2.36
CA VAL A 96 -4.05 -4.33 -1.33
C VAL A 96 -4.51 -3.64 -0.06
N VAL A 97 -5.33 -2.60 -0.18
CA VAL A 97 -5.91 -1.91 0.98
C VAL A 97 -6.89 -2.83 1.73
N GLU A 98 -7.66 -3.64 1.01
CA GLU A 98 -8.54 -4.64 1.62
C GLU A 98 -7.76 -5.74 2.33
N ASN A 99 -6.68 -6.24 1.71
CA ASN A 99 -5.78 -7.18 2.37
C ASN A 99 -5.14 -6.56 3.62
N ALA A 100 -4.72 -5.31 3.56
CA ALA A 100 -4.19 -4.59 4.72
C ALA A 100 -5.23 -4.46 5.84
N ALA A 101 -6.48 -4.14 5.48
CA ALA A 101 -7.60 -4.09 6.42
C ALA A 101 -7.89 -5.46 7.04
N TYR A 102 -7.80 -6.53 6.27
CA TYR A 102 -7.94 -7.91 6.75
C TYR A 102 -6.86 -8.26 7.79
N ILE A 103 -5.59 -8.00 7.46
CA ILE A 103 -4.47 -8.22 8.37
C ILE A 103 -4.65 -7.40 9.65
N TYR A 104 -5.02 -6.11 9.52
CA TYR A 104 -5.25 -5.24 10.68
C TYR A 104 -6.38 -5.75 11.58
N ARG A 105 -7.47 -6.25 11.01
CA ARG A 105 -8.56 -6.87 11.77
C ARG A 105 -8.09 -8.11 12.54
N LYS A 106 -7.24 -8.96 11.94
CA LYS A 106 -6.59 -10.08 12.64
C LYS A 106 -5.68 -9.61 13.77
N VAL A 107 -4.90 -8.53 13.56
CA VAL A 107 -4.05 -7.92 14.60
C VAL A 107 -4.89 -7.47 15.81
N VAL A 108 -6.03 -6.82 15.56
CA VAL A 108 -6.93 -6.39 16.63
C VAL A 108 -7.59 -7.57 17.34
N SER A 109 -8.04 -8.60 16.61
CA SER A 109 -8.63 -9.81 17.20
C SER A 109 -7.63 -10.59 18.04
N ALA A 110 -6.37 -10.64 17.64
CA ALA A 110 -5.26 -11.23 18.39
C ALA A 110 -4.76 -10.35 19.57
N LYS A 111 -5.44 -9.22 19.86
CA LYS A 111 -5.11 -8.29 20.96
C LYS A 111 -3.67 -7.73 20.90
N LEU A 112 -3.08 -7.64 19.72
CA LEU A 112 -1.70 -7.15 19.52
C LEU A 112 -1.58 -5.62 19.59
N THR A 113 -2.68 -4.91 19.81
CA THR A 113 -2.72 -3.44 19.90
C THR A 113 -2.15 -2.88 21.21
N ARG A 114 -2.06 -3.71 22.24
CA ARG A 114 -1.58 -3.26 23.56
C ARG A 114 -0.12 -2.82 23.49
N GLY A 115 0.16 -1.59 23.97
CA GLY A 115 1.52 -1.01 23.96
C GLY A 115 2.04 -0.59 22.60
N ARG A 116 1.17 -0.48 21.58
CA ARG A 116 1.52 -0.05 20.22
C ARG A 116 0.61 1.04 19.70
N THR A 117 1.13 1.88 18.82
CA THR A 117 0.33 2.93 18.20
C THR A 117 -0.52 2.36 17.06
N MET A 118 -1.72 2.89 16.91
CA MET A 118 -2.62 2.50 15.80
C MET A 118 -1.97 2.73 14.45
N SER A 119 -1.30 3.87 14.28
CA SER A 119 -0.63 4.23 13.02
C SER A 119 0.47 3.25 12.65
N SER A 120 1.30 2.80 13.60
CA SER A 120 2.37 1.83 13.33
C SER A 120 1.83 0.45 12.94
N LEU A 121 0.76 -0.01 13.60
CA LEU A 121 0.13 -1.29 13.27
C LEU A 121 -0.55 -1.26 11.90
N ILE A 122 -1.19 -0.15 11.52
CA ILE A 122 -1.80 0.01 10.19
C ILE A 122 -0.71 0.04 9.12
N ALA A 123 0.35 0.83 9.33
CA ALA A 123 1.47 0.89 8.41
C ALA A 123 2.16 -0.47 8.24
N ALA A 124 2.33 -1.23 9.33
CA ALA A 124 2.88 -2.58 9.29
C ALA A 124 1.96 -3.56 8.55
N SER A 125 0.64 -3.47 8.76
CA SER A 125 -0.35 -4.27 8.03
C SER A 125 -0.37 -3.94 6.54
N LEU A 126 -0.25 -2.64 6.19
CA LEU A 126 -0.16 -2.20 4.80
C LEU A 126 1.13 -2.70 4.13
N TYR A 127 2.26 -2.64 4.82
CA TYR A 127 3.51 -3.20 4.31
C TYR A 127 3.44 -4.70 4.07
N ALA A 128 2.85 -5.45 5.01
CA ALA A 128 2.65 -6.89 4.85
C ALA A 128 1.77 -7.19 3.62
N ALA A 129 0.66 -6.47 3.45
CA ALA A 129 -0.22 -6.62 2.28
C ALA A 129 0.47 -6.24 0.96
N CYS A 130 1.29 -5.17 0.93
CA CYS A 130 2.10 -4.83 -0.24
C CYS A 130 3.05 -5.98 -0.61
N ARG A 131 3.63 -6.62 0.40
CA ARG A 131 4.57 -7.71 0.20
C ARG A 131 3.91 -8.99 -0.28
N GLU A 132 2.72 -9.33 0.24
CA GLU A 132 1.91 -10.45 -0.24
C GLU A 132 1.50 -10.26 -1.72
N ASN A 133 1.22 -9.03 -2.13
CA ASN A 133 0.82 -8.70 -3.50
C ASN A 133 2.00 -8.31 -4.42
N ASN A 134 3.24 -8.55 -4.00
CA ASN A 134 4.47 -8.25 -4.77
C ASN A 134 4.58 -6.78 -5.22
N ILE A 135 4.03 -5.83 -4.47
CA ILE A 135 4.15 -4.40 -4.75
C ILE A 135 5.48 -3.87 -4.18
N PRO A 136 6.35 -3.26 -5.00
CA PRO A 136 7.68 -2.82 -4.58
C PRO A 136 7.63 -1.54 -3.74
N ARG A 137 7.22 -1.65 -2.48
CA ARG A 137 7.27 -0.58 -1.49
C ARG A 137 8.28 -0.91 -0.40
N THR A 138 9.16 0.04 -0.08
CA THR A 138 10.13 -0.14 1.00
C THR A 138 9.52 0.21 2.35
N LEU A 139 10.14 -0.29 3.44
CA LEU A 139 9.76 0.12 4.80
C LEU A 139 9.90 1.64 4.98
N ASP A 140 10.91 2.25 4.33
CA ASP A 140 11.15 3.68 4.41
C ASP A 140 10.06 4.51 3.71
N ASP A 141 9.55 4.03 2.57
CA ASP A 141 8.44 4.68 1.87
C ASP A 141 7.21 4.77 2.77
N ILE A 142 6.87 3.65 3.42
CA ILE A 142 5.69 3.57 4.29
C ILE A 142 5.91 4.33 5.59
N ALA A 143 7.11 4.28 6.16
CA ALA A 143 7.47 5.02 7.37
C ALA A 143 7.36 6.54 7.16
N LYS A 144 7.87 7.05 6.03
CA LYS A 144 7.78 8.47 5.65
C LYS A 144 6.32 8.90 5.49
N VAL A 145 5.51 8.13 4.77
CA VAL A 145 4.10 8.47 4.51
C VAL A 145 3.25 8.40 5.78
N GLY A 146 3.54 7.42 6.65
CA GLY A 146 2.86 7.25 7.94
C GLY A 146 3.36 8.18 9.04
N ASN A 147 4.43 8.93 8.80
CA ASN A 147 5.16 9.72 9.81
C ASN A 147 5.49 8.88 11.05
N ILE A 148 6.14 7.73 10.82
CA ILE A 148 6.46 6.74 11.84
C ILE A 148 7.95 6.43 11.76
N GLU A 149 8.59 6.21 12.90
CA GLU A 149 9.97 5.75 12.91
C GLU A 149 10.11 4.35 12.29
N ARG A 150 11.09 4.19 11.39
CA ARG A 150 11.39 2.90 10.75
C ARG A 150 11.60 1.77 11.76
N ARG A 151 12.25 2.05 12.90
CA ARG A 151 12.53 1.07 13.95
C ARG A 151 11.24 0.53 14.57
N VAL A 152 10.29 1.41 14.87
CA VAL A 152 8.98 1.07 15.44
C VAL A 152 8.19 0.23 14.44
N LEU A 153 8.12 0.68 13.18
CA LEU A 153 7.44 -0.03 12.10
C LEU A 153 8.01 -1.45 11.91
N SER A 154 9.35 -1.58 11.86
CA SER A 154 10.02 -2.88 11.69
C SER A 154 9.76 -3.83 12.87
N ARG A 155 9.75 -3.31 14.10
CA ARG A 155 9.45 -4.11 15.30
C ARG A 155 8.01 -4.63 15.27
N ASP A 156 7.06 -3.74 14.97
CA ASP A 156 5.64 -4.09 14.96
C ASP A 156 5.33 -5.06 13.81
N LEU A 157 5.96 -4.88 12.65
CA LEU A 157 5.87 -5.82 11.53
C LEU A 157 6.35 -7.23 11.93
N ARG A 158 7.52 -7.35 12.56
CA ARG A 158 8.03 -8.66 13.00
C ARG A 158 7.08 -9.34 14.00
N THR A 159 6.44 -8.55 14.86
CA THR A 159 5.46 -9.08 15.81
C THR A 159 4.21 -9.59 15.08
N ILE A 160 3.73 -8.85 14.08
CA ILE A 160 2.58 -9.25 13.25
C ILE A 160 2.90 -10.55 12.51
N ILE A 161 4.03 -10.60 11.81
CA ILE A 161 4.47 -11.80 11.06
C ILE A 161 4.54 -13.02 11.97
N LYS A 162 5.20 -12.89 13.14
CA LYS A 162 5.38 -14.01 14.07
C LYS A 162 4.07 -14.49 14.71
N LYS A 163 3.16 -13.56 15.04
CA LYS A 163 1.92 -13.89 15.76
C LYS A 163 0.79 -14.34 14.85
N LEU A 164 0.75 -13.86 13.61
CA LEU A 164 -0.24 -14.24 12.61
C LEU A 164 0.29 -15.29 11.62
N GLU A 165 1.54 -15.77 11.83
CA GLU A 165 2.21 -16.79 10.99
C GLU A 165 2.12 -16.46 9.50
N LEU A 166 2.35 -15.17 9.16
CA LEU A 166 2.27 -14.72 7.77
C LEU A 166 3.49 -15.20 6.98
N ASN A 167 3.25 -15.95 5.92
CA ASN A 167 4.27 -16.33 4.95
C ASN A 167 4.45 -15.21 3.93
N LEU A 168 5.38 -14.30 4.20
CA LEU A 168 5.69 -13.21 3.27
C LEU A 168 6.75 -13.68 2.26
N ASN A 169 6.41 -13.67 0.99
CA ASN A 169 7.32 -13.98 -0.09
C ASN A 169 8.55 -13.06 -0.08
N GLN A 170 9.65 -13.55 -0.61
CA GLN A 170 10.81 -12.70 -0.87
C GLN A 170 10.44 -11.65 -1.92
N TYR A 171 11.07 -10.48 -1.82
CA TYR A 171 10.85 -9.44 -2.83
C TYR A 171 11.41 -9.89 -4.18
N ASP A 172 10.60 -9.71 -5.20
CA ASP A 172 11.06 -9.81 -6.57
C ASP A 172 11.92 -8.57 -6.91
N THR A 173 13.19 -8.81 -7.23
CA THR A 173 14.15 -7.77 -7.58
C THR A 173 13.73 -7.04 -8.87
N SER A 174 13.06 -7.74 -9.78
CA SER A 174 12.61 -7.21 -11.07
C SER A 174 11.60 -6.07 -10.90
N SER A 175 10.71 -6.19 -9.92
CA SER A 175 9.71 -5.16 -9.61
C SER A 175 10.35 -3.84 -9.16
N PHE A 176 11.48 -3.91 -8.43
CA PHE A 176 12.25 -2.71 -8.05
C PHE A 176 12.99 -2.07 -9.22
N ILE A 177 13.49 -2.85 -10.19
CA ILE A 177 14.03 -2.30 -11.43
C ILE A 177 12.99 -1.43 -12.12
N SER A 178 11.77 -1.94 -12.28
CA SER A 178 10.66 -1.18 -12.87
C SER A 178 10.33 0.09 -12.11
N LYS A 179 10.25 0.02 -10.78
CA LYS A 179 9.98 1.19 -9.92
C LYS A 179 11.05 2.26 -10.07
N ILE A 180 12.32 1.90 -9.90
CA ILE A 180 13.44 2.86 -9.92
C ILE A 180 13.59 3.46 -11.32
N SER A 181 13.48 2.65 -12.39
CA SER A 181 13.59 3.13 -13.76
C SER A 181 12.48 4.13 -14.11
N ASN A 182 11.25 3.90 -13.66
CA ASN A 182 10.14 4.81 -13.90
C ASN A 182 10.32 6.14 -13.12
N ASN A 183 10.77 6.07 -11.85
CA ASN A 183 11.03 7.27 -11.05
C ASN A 183 12.12 8.15 -11.66
N MET A 184 13.12 7.53 -12.30
CA MET A 184 14.26 8.22 -12.92
C MET A 184 14.01 8.59 -14.38
N ASN A 185 12.88 8.19 -14.97
CA ASN A 185 12.54 8.35 -16.39
C ASN A 185 13.63 7.81 -17.32
N LEU A 186 14.15 6.59 -17.03
CA LEU A 186 15.17 5.94 -17.85
C LEU A 186 14.57 5.43 -19.15
N ARG A 187 15.42 5.31 -20.19
CA ARG A 187 15.02 4.73 -21.46
C ARG A 187 14.62 3.26 -21.30
N GLU A 188 13.64 2.82 -22.08
CA GLU A 188 13.16 1.43 -22.02
C GLU A 188 14.24 0.41 -22.41
N LYS A 189 15.19 0.81 -23.29
CA LYS A 189 16.36 0.00 -23.61
C LYS A 189 17.21 -0.29 -22.36
N THR A 190 17.51 0.75 -21.58
CA THR A 190 18.29 0.65 -20.33
C THR A 190 17.61 -0.27 -19.33
N LYS A 191 16.28 -0.18 -19.22
CA LYS A 191 15.50 -1.05 -18.36
C LYS A 191 15.57 -2.52 -18.78
N ARG A 192 15.43 -2.81 -20.09
CA ARG A 192 15.55 -4.18 -20.61
C ARG A 192 16.94 -4.78 -20.39
N ASP A 193 17.99 -3.98 -20.58
CA ASP A 193 19.35 -4.44 -20.36
C ASP A 193 19.62 -4.68 -18.87
N ALA A 194 19.03 -3.88 -17.96
CA ALA A 194 19.09 -4.14 -16.52
C ALA A 194 18.44 -5.48 -16.14
N PHE A 195 17.32 -5.84 -16.77
CA PHE A 195 16.72 -7.16 -16.56
C PHE A 195 17.62 -8.30 -17.04
N LYS A 196 18.31 -8.13 -18.19
CA LYS A 196 19.29 -9.12 -18.67
C LYS A 196 20.44 -9.28 -17.68
N ILE A 197 20.98 -8.17 -17.18
CA ILE A 197 22.05 -8.20 -16.17
C ILE A 197 21.56 -8.91 -14.90
N LEU A 198 20.33 -8.61 -14.45
CA LEU A 198 19.75 -9.27 -13.28
C LEU A 198 19.64 -10.79 -13.49
N SER A 199 19.12 -11.23 -14.64
CA SER A 199 18.98 -12.66 -14.94
C SER A 199 20.33 -13.39 -15.00
N LEU A 200 21.39 -12.72 -15.47
CA LEU A 200 22.75 -13.26 -15.41
C LEU A 200 23.26 -13.36 -13.96
N CYS A 201 23.00 -12.31 -13.13
CA CYS A 201 23.36 -12.34 -11.72
C CYS A 201 22.64 -13.46 -10.95
N GLU A 202 21.39 -13.79 -11.32
CA GLU A 202 20.63 -14.89 -10.72
C GLU A 202 21.21 -16.25 -11.12
N LYS A 203 21.58 -16.44 -12.36
CA LYS A 203 22.27 -17.67 -12.86
C LYS A 203 23.57 -17.92 -12.12
N GLU A 204 24.36 -16.88 -11.90
CA GLU A 204 25.63 -16.94 -11.16
C GLU A 204 25.45 -16.91 -9.64
N GLN A 205 24.20 -16.96 -9.13
CA GLN A 205 23.83 -16.94 -7.71
C GLN A 205 24.40 -15.76 -6.91
N ILE A 206 24.75 -14.65 -7.56
CA ILE A 206 25.31 -13.44 -6.92
C ILE A 206 24.25 -12.70 -6.11
N THR A 207 22.98 -12.94 -6.41
CA THR A 207 21.82 -12.32 -5.75
C THR A 207 21.52 -12.91 -4.38
N ALA A 208 21.96 -14.15 -4.11
CA ALA A 208 21.65 -14.89 -2.90
C ALA A 208 22.09 -14.13 -1.63
N GLY A 209 21.18 -14.00 -0.66
CA GLY A 209 21.42 -13.34 0.62
C GLY A 209 21.67 -11.84 0.55
N LYS A 210 21.38 -11.20 -0.56
CA LYS A 210 21.63 -9.76 -0.78
C LYS A 210 20.34 -8.96 -0.81
N HIS A 211 20.47 -7.65 -0.51
CA HIS A 211 19.32 -6.76 -0.49
C HIS A 211 18.78 -6.54 -1.91
N PRO A 212 17.51 -6.88 -2.21
CA PRO A 212 16.97 -6.86 -3.58
C PRO A 212 16.98 -5.47 -4.22
N VAL A 213 16.69 -4.42 -3.44
CA VAL A 213 16.72 -3.04 -3.96
C VAL A 213 18.13 -2.60 -4.35
N ALA A 214 19.16 -3.04 -3.59
CA ALA A 214 20.56 -2.72 -3.92
C ALA A 214 21.00 -3.43 -5.20
N GLN A 215 20.53 -4.65 -5.40
CA GLN A 215 20.80 -5.42 -6.63
C GLN A 215 20.12 -4.75 -7.84
N ALA A 216 18.85 -4.35 -7.71
CA ALA A 216 18.13 -3.63 -8.75
C ALA A 216 18.81 -2.31 -9.13
N ALA A 217 19.19 -1.50 -8.13
CA ALA A 217 19.87 -0.24 -8.36
C ALA A 217 21.23 -0.41 -9.04
N ALA A 218 22.01 -1.44 -8.64
CA ALA A 218 23.30 -1.74 -9.24
C ALA A 218 23.18 -2.22 -10.70
N SER A 219 22.22 -3.10 -10.99
CA SER A 219 21.95 -3.57 -12.36
C SER A 219 21.52 -2.43 -13.29
N LEU A 220 20.64 -1.52 -12.80
CA LEU A 220 20.25 -0.32 -13.53
C LEU A 220 21.41 0.62 -13.77
N TYR A 221 22.26 0.84 -12.77
CA TYR A 221 23.44 1.72 -12.92
C TYR A 221 24.40 1.19 -13.97
N ILE A 222 24.67 -0.13 -13.98
CA ILE A 222 25.54 -0.75 -14.99
C ILE A 222 24.92 -0.59 -16.38
N SER A 223 23.62 -0.83 -16.53
CA SER A 223 22.95 -0.69 -17.81
C SER A 223 22.93 0.76 -18.33
N CYS A 224 22.84 1.76 -17.42
CA CYS A 224 22.99 3.18 -17.76
C CYS A 224 24.39 3.47 -18.34
N ILE A 225 25.44 2.94 -17.70
CA ILE A 225 26.82 3.10 -18.21
C ILE A 225 26.94 2.49 -19.60
N MET A 226 26.43 1.27 -19.82
CA MET A 226 26.48 0.58 -21.12
C MET A 226 25.75 1.34 -22.24
N ASN A 227 24.63 1.99 -21.90
CA ASN A 227 23.83 2.77 -22.84
C ASN A 227 24.23 4.26 -22.93
N GLY A 228 25.32 4.67 -22.27
CA GLY A 228 25.83 6.05 -22.33
C GLY A 228 25.00 7.07 -21.57
N GLU A 229 24.11 6.64 -20.70
CA GLU A 229 23.34 7.54 -19.83
C GLU A 229 24.20 7.98 -18.63
N LYS A 230 24.57 9.26 -18.59
CA LYS A 230 25.41 9.82 -17.52
C LYS A 230 24.61 10.16 -16.27
N ILE A 231 24.33 9.16 -15.44
CA ILE A 231 23.62 9.34 -14.18
C ILE A 231 24.53 8.99 -13.01
N SER A 232 24.57 9.85 -12.00
CA SER A 232 25.44 9.64 -10.83
C SER A 232 24.91 8.55 -9.89
N GLN A 233 25.80 7.81 -9.22
CA GLN A 233 25.44 6.83 -8.18
C GLN A 233 24.63 7.45 -7.04
N LYS A 234 24.90 8.72 -6.69
CA LYS A 234 24.17 9.46 -5.67
C LYS A 234 22.68 9.60 -6.01
N LYS A 235 22.34 9.82 -7.30
CA LYS A 235 20.94 9.91 -7.73
C LYS A 235 20.22 8.56 -7.55
N PHE A 236 20.89 7.45 -7.91
CA PHE A 236 20.37 6.11 -7.62
C PHE A 236 20.21 5.84 -6.12
N ALA A 237 21.13 6.32 -5.30
CA ALA A 237 21.04 6.18 -3.84
C ALA A 237 19.80 6.88 -3.27
N VAL A 238 19.51 8.10 -3.71
CA VAL A 238 18.34 8.87 -3.28
C VAL A 238 17.03 8.16 -3.69
N GLU A 239 16.93 7.76 -4.96
CA GLU A 239 15.71 7.12 -5.48
C GLU A 239 15.46 5.71 -4.94
N SER A 240 16.52 4.95 -4.68
CA SER A 240 16.42 3.61 -4.10
C SER A 240 16.31 3.59 -2.58
N GLY A 241 16.64 4.69 -1.90
CA GLY A 241 16.72 4.78 -0.43
C GLY A 241 17.87 3.95 0.17
N ILE A 242 18.95 3.70 -0.60
CA ILE A 242 20.11 2.91 -0.19
C ILE A 242 21.36 3.78 -0.28
N SER A 243 22.35 3.51 0.59
CA SER A 243 23.61 4.26 0.54
C SER A 243 24.39 4.03 -0.78
N ASP A 244 25.03 5.07 -1.27
CA ASP A 244 25.88 5.04 -2.47
C ASP A 244 27.04 4.04 -2.34
N VAL A 245 27.58 3.87 -1.13
CA VAL A 245 28.61 2.87 -0.83
C VAL A 245 28.08 1.44 -1.08
N THR A 246 26.85 1.15 -0.68
CA THR A 246 26.23 -0.17 -0.92
C THR A 246 26.06 -0.41 -2.43
N ILE A 247 25.61 0.60 -3.17
CA ILE A 247 25.45 0.50 -4.64
C ILE A 247 26.83 0.28 -5.28
N ARG A 248 27.86 1.06 -4.90
CA ARG A 248 29.23 0.93 -5.43
C ARG A 248 29.79 -0.47 -5.20
N ASN A 249 29.67 -1.01 -3.99
CA ASN A 249 30.14 -2.35 -3.67
C ASN A 249 29.44 -3.43 -4.51
N ARG A 250 28.12 -3.24 -4.77
CA ARG A 250 27.34 -4.14 -5.62
C ARG A 250 27.78 -4.05 -7.09
N VAL A 251 27.92 -2.85 -7.60
CA VAL A 251 28.41 -2.61 -8.97
C VAL A 251 29.78 -3.25 -9.17
N GLY A 252 30.70 -3.05 -8.22
CA GLY A 252 32.04 -3.67 -8.28
C GLY A 252 31.98 -5.20 -8.31
N LEU A 253 31.11 -5.80 -7.49
CA LEU A 253 30.93 -7.24 -7.46
C LEU A 253 30.34 -7.77 -8.78
N ILE A 254 29.28 -7.14 -9.30
CA ILE A 254 28.64 -7.55 -10.57
C ILE A 254 29.63 -7.42 -11.74
N LYS A 255 30.36 -6.30 -11.84
CA LYS A 255 31.39 -6.10 -12.88
C LYS A 255 32.47 -7.17 -12.84
N LYS A 256 32.97 -7.47 -11.63
CA LYS A 256 34.02 -8.48 -11.43
C LYS A 256 33.57 -9.89 -11.83
N THR A 257 32.34 -10.26 -11.50
CA THR A 257 31.85 -11.62 -11.76
C THR A 257 31.41 -11.83 -13.20
N LEU A 258 30.69 -10.85 -13.77
CA LEU A 258 30.19 -10.94 -15.14
C LEU A 258 31.20 -10.50 -16.18
N LYS A 259 32.42 -10.08 -15.77
CA LYS A 259 33.45 -9.51 -16.67
C LYS A 259 32.88 -8.48 -17.65
N LEU A 260 31.89 -7.75 -17.22
CA LEU A 260 31.22 -6.70 -17.97
C LEU A 260 32.03 -5.41 -17.81
N ILE A 261 32.87 -5.08 -18.79
CA ILE A 261 33.68 -3.85 -18.87
C ILE A 261 34.99 -3.97 -18.07
N GLU A 262 36.09 -4.26 -18.74
CA GLU A 262 37.39 -3.73 -18.39
C GLU A 262 37.47 -2.23 -18.67
#